data_b5a7a8688dbd6d8e3c1d9beb82126b5f
#
_entry.id   b5a7a8688dbd6d8e3c1d9beb82126b5f
#
_cell.length_a   1.000
_cell.length_b   1.000
_cell.length_c   1.000
_cell.angle_alpha   90.00
_cell.angle_beta   90.00
_cell.angle_gamma   90.00
#
_symmetry.space_group_name_H-M   'P 1'
#
loop_
_entity.id
_entity.type
_entity.pdbx_description
1 polymer ?
#
loop_
_entity_poly.entity_id
_entity_poly.type
_entity_poly.pdbx_seq_one_letter_code
_entity_poly.pdbx_strand_id
1 'polypeptide(L)'
;RSELLRHRLIGYDRDDTLVRGFAAMGMPIGRRQFVLRTDDQVAYGRLVAAGAGIGFVAAYNLPWLAGVVPVLPTLKIPPLPCWLAVHREIRGNPLVRRAFDFLAEAIPRELAAAAGGHRRNR
;
A
#
# COMPACT_ATOMS: atom_id res chain seq x y z
N ARG A 1 10.87 17.35 -0.03
CA ARG A 1 9.44 17.06 -0.33
C ARG A 1 9.03 17.59 -1.71
N SER A 2 9.35 18.83 -2.06
CA SER A 2 9.05 19.40 -3.39
C SER A 2 9.76 18.69 -4.54
N GLU A 3 10.89 18.07 -4.30
CA GLU A 3 11.64 17.30 -5.28
C GLU A 3 10.90 16.05 -5.75
N LEU A 4 10.10 15.42 -4.87
CA LEU A 4 9.25 14.27 -5.23
C LEU A 4 8.34 14.57 -6.43
N LEU A 5 7.83 15.79 -6.52
CA LEU A 5 6.94 16.22 -7.59
C LEU A 5 7.65 16.42 -8.95
N ARG A 6 8.97 16.36 -8.98
CA ARG A 6 9.78 16.38 -10.21
C ARG A 6 9.98 14.99 -10.80
N HIS A 7 9.67 13.96 -10.03
CA HIS A 7 9.78 12.58 -10.47
C HIS A 7 8.47 12.09 -11.08
N ARG A 8 8.56 11.02 -11.83
CA ARG A 8 7.40 10.32 -12.38
C ARG A 8 6.66 9.63 -11.23
N LEU A 9 5.42 10.03 -10.99
CA LEU A 9 4.58 9.43 -9.96
C LEU A 9 3.57 8.49 -10.60
N ILE A 10 3.33 7.35 -9.96
CA ILE A 10 2.27 6.40 -10.31
C ILE A 10 1.12 6.61 -9.35
N GLY A 11 -0.10 6.71 -9.84
CA GLY A 11 -1.29 6.96 -9.04
C GLY A 11 -2.42 5.98 -9.29
N TYR A 12 -3.52 6.20 -8.59
CA TYR A 12 -4.78 5.51 -8.82
C TYR A 12 -5.62 6.27 -9.83
N ASP A 13 -6.48 5.54 -10.57
CA ASP A 13 -7.29 6.17 -11.62
C ASP A 13 -8.60 6.75 -11.08
N ARG A 14 -9.40 5.95 -10.40
CA ARG A 14 -10.67 6.37 -9.81
C ARG A 14 -10.54 6.70 -8.33
N ASP A 15 -9.73 5.94 -7.60
CA ASP A 15 -9.47 6.14 -6.18
C ASP A 15 -8.66 7.43 -5.96
N ASP A 16 -9.15 8.29 -5.09
CA ASP A 16 -8.52 9.58 -4.76
C ASP A 16 -7.65 9.53 -3.49
N THR A 17 -7.43 8.35 -2.92
CA THR A 17 -6.69 8.17 -1.67
C THR A 17 -5.31 8.82 -1.71
N LEU A 18 -4.57 8.66 -2.82
CA LEU A 18 -3.25 9.29 -2.96
C LEU A 18 -3.37 10.82 -3.05
N VAL A 19 -4.34 11.33 -3.81
CA VAL A 19 -4.57 12.77 -3.94
C VAL A 19 -4.86 13.39 -2.57
N ARG A 20 -5.75 12.77 -1.80
CA ARG A 20 -6.07 13.20 -0.42
C ARG A 20 -4.86 13.08 0.50
N GLY A 21 -4.11 11.98 0.39
CA GLY A 21 -2.91 11.77 1.19
C GLY A 21 -1.85 12.83 0.94
N PHE A 22 -1.59 13.19 -0.31
CA PHE A 22 -0.68 14.28 -0.65
C PHE A 22 -1.17 15.63 -0.14
N ALA A 23 -2.46 15.93 -0.26
CA ALA A 23 -3.04 17.16 0.27
C ALA A 23 -2.88 17.25 1.79
N ALA A 24 -3.13 16.15 2.52
CA ALA A 24 -2.94 16.08 3.97
C ALA A 24 -1.48 16.29 4.41
N MET A 25 -0.53 15.97 3.53
CA MET A 25 0.91 16.21 3.76
C MET A 25 1.36 17.62 3.34
N GLY A 26 0.43 18.51 2.96
CA GLY A 26 0.73 19.86 2.48
C GLY A 26 1.34 19.91 1.07
N MET A 27 1.15 18.87 0.28
CA MET A 27 1.59 18.77 -1.11
C MET A 27 0.38 18.54 -2.03
N PRO A 28 -0.48 19.54 -2.24
CA PRO A 28 -1.68 19.35 -3.06
C PRO A 28 -1.30 19.05 -4.51
N ILE A 29 -1.64 17.83 -4.94
CA ILE A 29 -1.47 17.38 -6.32
C ILE A 29 -2.81 16.92 -6.86
N GLY A 30 -2.99 17.04 -8.17
CA GLY A 30 -4.13 16.47 -8.87
C GLY A 30 -3.75 15.22 -9.65
N ARG A 31 -4.74 14.55 -10.22
CA ARG A 31 -4.54 13.31 -11.00
C ARG A 31 -3.60 13.49 -12.19
N ARG A 32 -3.47 14.70 -12.73
CA ARG A 32 -2.61 15.00 -13.89
C ARG A 32 -1.12 14.90 -13.59
N GLN A 33 -0.71 14.96 -12.32
CA GLN A 33 0.68 14.78 -11.92
C GLN A 33 1.13 13.31 -11.93
N PHE A 34 0.19 12.36 -11.96
CA PHE A 34 0.51 10.95 -12.13
C PHE A 34 0.70 10.62 -13.61
N VAL A 35 1.90 10.17 -13.97
CA VAL A 35 2.22 9.79 -15.37
C VAL A 35 1.56 8.49 -15.81
N LEU A 36 1.31 7.60 -14.85
CA LEU A 36 0.57 6.35 -15.03
C LEU A 36 -0.45 6.22 -13.90
N ARG A 37 -1.61 5.66 -14.21
CA ARG A 37 -2.70 5.46 -13.25
C ARG A 37 -3.36 4.12 -13.47
N THR A 38 -3.62 3.40 -12.38
CA THR A 38 -4.39 2.16 -12.37
C THR A 38 -4.94 1.88 -10.98
N ASP A 39 -6.15 1.35 -10.89
CA ASP A 39 -6.75 0.88 -9.64
C ASP A 39 -6.46 -0.60 -9.39
N ASP A 40 -5.88 -1.31 -10.36
CA ASP A 40 -5.41 -2.68 -10.19
C ASP A 40 -4.11 -2.69 -9.38
N GLN A 41 -4.17 -3.20 -8.14
CA GLN A 41 -3.04 -3.20 -7.22
C GLN A 41 -1.88 -4.09 -7.68
N VAL A 42 -2.16 -5.15 -8.44
CA VAL A 42 -1.11 -6.04 -8.99
C VAL A 42 -0.38 -5.32 -10.11
N ALA A 43 -1.11 -4.73 -11.06
CA ALA A 43 -0.53 -3.91 -12.12
C ALA A 43 0.26 -2.73 -11.54
N TYR A 44 -0.28 -2.06 -10.52
CA TYR A 44 0.39 -0.95 -9.82
C TYR A 44 1.76 -1.38 -9.27
N GLY A 45 1.80 -2.47 -8.51
CA GLY A 45 3.05 -3.00 -7.96
C GLY A 45 4.05 -3.39 -9.05
N ARG A 46 3.58 -3.97 -10.16
CA ARG A 46 4.44 -4.31 -11.32
C ARG A 46 5.01 -3.08 -12.02
N LEU A 47 4.24 -2.03 -12.17
CA LEU A 47 4.73 -0.75 -12.71
C LEU A 47 5.83 -0.15 -11.83
N VAL A 48 5.66 -0.17 -10.51
CA VAL A 48 6.70 0.27 -9.56
C VAL A 48 7.96 -0.59 -9.69
N ALA A 49 7.83 -1.91 -9.71
CA ALA A 49 8.95 -2.83 -9.84
C ALA A 49 9.68 -2.70 -11.19
N ALA A 50 8.95 -2.35 -12.27
CA ALA A 50 9.52 -2.07 -13.58
C ALA A 50 10.21 -0.70 -13.68
N GLY A 51 10.25 0.09 -12.60
CA GLY A 51 10.88 1.41 -12.61
C GLY A 51 10.08 2.47 -13.39
N ALA A 52 8.78 2.25 -13.61
CA ALA A 52 7.95 3.20 -14.34
C ALA A 52 7.78 4.54 -13.61
N GLY A 53 7.99 4.57 -12.30
CA GLY A 53 7.93 5.77 -11.47
C GLY A 53 7.92 5.45 -9.98
N ILE A 54 7.79 6.47 -9.17
CA ILE A 54 7.62 6.36 -7.71
C ILE A 54 6.16 6.07 -7.41
N GLY A 55 5.90 5.04 -6.60
CA GLY A 55 4.56 4.66 -6.17
C GLY A 55 4.48 4.40 -4.67
N PHE A 56 3.25 4.24 -4.16
CA PHE A 56 2.96 3.91 -2.78
C PHE A 56 2.53 2.45 -2.70
N VAL A 57 3.35 1.62 -2.12
CA VAL A 57 3.05 0.20 -1.93
C VAL A 57 3.05 -0.12 -0.43
N ALA A 58 2.22 -1.05 -0.03
CA ALA A 58 2.21 -1.51 1.34
C ALA A 58 3.54 -2.23 1.67
N ALA A 59 4.07 -2.01 2.87
CA ALA A 59 5.36 -2.56 3.28
C ALA A 59 5.42 -4.09 3.18
N TYR A 60 4.29 -4.77 3.40
CA TYR A 60 4.20 -6.23 3.28
C TYR A 60 4.31 -6.74 1.83
N ASN A 61 4.19 -5.86 0.83
CA ASN A 61 4.39 -6.23 -0.58
C ASN A 61 5.86 -6.12 -1.03
N LEU A 62 6.72 -5.43 -0.27
CA LEU A 62 8.12 -5.21 -0.65
C LEU A 62 8.90 -6.51 -0.93
N PRO A 63 8.74 -7.62 -0.18
CA PRO A 63 9.42 -8.88 -0.48
C PRO A 63 9.10 -9.45 -1.87
N TRP A 64 7.95 -9.08 -2.43
CA TRP A 64 7.47 -9.53 -3.74
C TRP A 64 7.81 -8.59 -4.90
N LEU A 65 8.43 -7.44 -4.59
CA LEU A 65 8.75 -6.38 -5.54
C LEU A 65 10.28 -6.25 -5.67
N ALA A 66 10.88 -7.15 -6.42
CA ALA A 66 12.33 -7.15 -6.62
C ALA A 66 12.82 -5.80 -7.19
N GLY A 67 13.95 -5.31 -6.69
CA GLY A 67 14.57 -4.06 -7.14
C GLY A 67 13.91 -2.77 -6.66
N VAL A 68 12.81 -2.85 -5.91
CA VAL A 68 12.15 -1.68 -5.33
C VAL A 68 12.88 -1.25 -4.06
N VAL A 69 13.18 0.04 -3.97
CA VAL A 69 13.81 0.65 -2.80
C VAL A 69 12.92 1.74 -2.21
N PRO A 70 12.84 1.86 -0.88
CA PRO A 70 12.10 2.93 -0.23
C PRO A 70 12.77 4.28 -0.51
N VAL A 71 11.96 5.27 -0.88
CA VAL A 71 12.39 6.67 -0.99
C VAL A 71 11.75 7.50 0.11
N LEU A 72 12.42 8.58 0.52
CA LEU A 72 11.95 9.49 1.59
C LEU A 72 11.60 8.77 2.90
N PRO A 73 12.53 8.05 3.53
CA PRO A 73 12.26 7.24 4.73
C PRO A 73 11.75 8.05 5.93
N THR A 74 11.97 9.37 5.92
CA THR A 74 11.46 10.29 6.95
C THR A 74 10.03 10.76 6.71
N LEU A 75 9.44 10.44 5.54
CA LEU A 75 8.06 10.79 5.22
C LEU A 75 7.11 9.88 6.01
N LYS A 76 6.40 10.47 6.96
CA LYS A 76 5.36 9.75 7.72
C LYS A 76 4.11 9.63 6.88
N ILE A 77 3.80 8.43 6.43
CA ILE A 77 2.56 8.10 5.73
C ILE A 77 1.59 7.53 6.78
N PRO A 78 0.37 8.06 6.90
CA PRO A 78 -0.63 7.49 7.80
C PRO A 78 -0.90 6.02 7.46
N PRO A 79 -1.03 5.13 8.46
CA PRO A 79 -1.34 3.73 8.21
C PRO A 79 -2.75 3.61 7.63
N LEU A 80 -2.92 2.67 6.69
CA LEU A 80 -4.24 2.27 6.22
C LEU A 80 -4.77 1.14 7.11
N PRO A 81 -5.99 1.27 7.65
CA PRO A 81 -6.59 0.20 8.44
C PRO A 81 -6.90 -1.00 7.54
N CYS A 82 -6.60 -2.20 8.03
CA CYS A 82 -6.98 -3.46 7.39
C CYS A 82 -8.13 -4.09 8.19
N TRP A 83 -9.23 -4.42 7.53
CA TRP A 83 -10.41 -4.97 8.15
C TRP A 83 -10.64 -6.40 7.65
N LEU A 84 -10.81 -7.32 8.58
CA LEU A 84 -11.30 -8.66 8.27
C LEU A 84 -12.80 -8.70 8.55
N ALA A 85 -13.60 -8.93 7.52
CA ALA A 85 -15.04 -8.93 7.62
C ALA A 85 -15.63 -10.25 7.11
N VAL A 86 -16.74 -10.66 7.71
CA VAL A 86 -17.52 -11.83 7.28
C VAL A 86 -19.01 -11.48 7.28
N HIS A 87 -19.73 -11.92 6.28
CA HIS A 87 -21.17 -11.69 6.21
C HIS A 87 -21.90 -12.41 7.35
N ARG A 88 -22.87 -11.73 7.96
CA ARG A 88 -23.60 -12.22 9.14
C ARG A 88 -24.21 -13.61 8.94
N GLU A 89 -24.77 -13.86 7.75
CA GLU A 89 -25.48 -15.11 7.45
C GLU A 89 -24.56 -16.33 7.38
N ILE A 90 -23.32 -16.16 6.96
CA ILE A 90 -22.37 -17.27 6.82
C ILE A 90 -21.41 -17.39 8.01
N ARG A 91 -21.45 -16.45 8.95
CA ARG A 91 -20.62 -16.44 10.16
C ARG A 91 -20.78 -17.69 11.02
N GLY A 92 -21.97 -18.32 10.99
CA GLY A 92 -22.26 -19.57 11.72
C GLY A 92 -21.68 -20.83 11.07
N ASN A 93 -21.21 -20.77 9.83
CA ASN A 93 -20.61 -21.91 9.15
C ASN A 93 -19.24 -22.26 9.78
N PRO A 94 -19.02 -23.52 10.23
CA PRO A 94 -17.78 -23.91 10.91
C PRO A 94 -16.52 -23.72 10.07
N LEU A 95 -16.60 -23.95 8.75
CA LEU A 95 -15.46 -23.76 7.84
C LEU A 95 -15.10 -22.29 7.70
N VAL A 96 -16.12 -21.44 7.53
CA VAL A 96 -15.93 -19.97 7.45
C VAL A 96 -15.35 -19.46 8.79
N ARG A 97 -15.84 -19.97 9.91
CA ARG A 97 -15.34 -19.63 11.24
C ARG A 97 -13.87 -19.96 11.39
N ARG A 98 -13.46 -21.18 11.03
CA ARG A 98 -12.05 -21.60 11.08
C ARG A 98 -11.14 -20.76 10.19
N ALA A 99 -11.59 -20.45 8.97
CA ALA A 99 -10.84 -19.58 8.08
C ALA A 99 -10.72 -18.15 8.64
N PHE A 100 -11.79 -17.62 9.21
CA PHE A 100 -11.80 -16.30 9.84
C PHE A 100 -10.84 -16.25 11.03
N ASP A 101 -10.92 -17.22 11.94
CA ASP A 101 -10.06 -17.27 13.13
C ASP A 101 -8.58 -17.40 12.72
N PHE A 102 -8.26 -18.25 11.73
CA PHE A 102 -6.91 -18.35 11.18
C PHE A 102 -6.40 -17.02 10.62
N LEU A 103 -7.20 -16.33 9.80
CA LEU A 103 -6.82 -15.04 9.22
C LEU A 103 -6.70 -13.94 10.28
N ALA A 104 -7.57 -13.95 11.29
CA ALA A 104 -7.51 -13.00 12.41
C ALA A 104 -6.20 -13.09 13.20
N GLU A 105 -5.59 -14.27 13.28
CA GLU A 105 -4.28 -14.47 13.92
C GLU A 105 -3.11 -14.23 12.93
N ALA A 106 -3.23 -14.73 11.70
CA ALA A 106 -2.13 -14.70 10.74
C ALA A 106 -1.86 -13.28 10.21
N ILE A 107 -2.91 -12.52 9.85
CA ILE A 107 -2.75 -11.20 9.24
C ILE A 107 -1.99 -10.22 10.15
N PRO A 108 -2.33 -10.01 11.43
CA PRO A 108 -1.58 -9.11 12.30
C PRO A 108 -0.11 -9.50 12.45
N ARG A 109 0.17 -10.80 12.52
CA ARG A 109 1.54 -11.33 12.63
C ARG A 109 2.37 -11.03 11.37
N GLU A 110 1.82 -11.27 10.19
CA GLU A 110 2.48 -10.97 8.91
C GLU A 110 2.70 -9.45 8.73
N LEU A 111 1.71 -8.63 9.07
CA LEU A 111 1.85 -7.17 9.01
C LEU A 111 2.91 -6.65 9.98
N ALA A 112 3.00 -7.21 11.19
CA ALA A 112 4.03 -6.85 12.16
C ALA A 112 5.43 -7.27 11.70
N ALA A 113 5.58 -8.46 11.12
CA ALA A 113 6.84 -8.95 10.56
C ALA A 113 7.34 -8.05 9.42
N ALA A 114 6.46 -7.64 8.51
CA ALA A 114 6.78 -6.72 7.42
C ALA A 114 7.22 -5.33 7.94
N ALA A 115 6.57 -4.82 8.97
CA ALA A 115 6.94 -3.55 9.61
C ALA A 115 8.30 -3.62 10.32
N GLY A 116 8.64 -4.77 10.92
CA GLY A 116 9.92 -5.01 11.61
C GLY A 116 11.10 -5.20 10.66
N GLY A 117 10.88 -5.85 9.52
CA GLY A 117 11.92 -6.06 8.50
C GLY A 117 12.47 -4.77 7.91
N HIS A 118 11.65 -3.74 7.83
CA HIS A 118 12.05 -2.42 7.31
C HIS A 118 13.01 -1.65 8.24
N ARG A 119 13.04 -1.98 9.55
CA ARG A 119 13.95 -1.34 10.52
C ARG A 119 15.36 -1.95 10.56
N ARG A 120 15.59 -3.16 10.01
CA ARG A 120 16.87 -3.86 10.08
C ARG A 120 17.85 -3.52 8.94
N ASN A 121 17.41 -2.84 7.89
CA ASN A 121 18.26 -2.47 6.74
C ASN A 121 18.68 -0.99 6.77
N ARG A 122 18.89 -0.45 7.98
CA ARG A 122 19.50 0.87 8.19
C ARG A 122 20.86 0.74 8.82
#